data_c1e8f8266dcc557a9cd734fca78c865e
#
_entry.id   c1e8f8266dcc557a9cd734fca78c865e
#
_cell.length_a   1.000
_cell.length_b   1.000
_cell.length_c   1.000
_cell.angle_alpha   90.00
_cell.angle_beta   90.00
_cell.angle_gamma   90.00
#
_symmetry.space_group_name_H-M   'P 1'
#
loop_
_entity.id
_entity.type
_entity.pdbx_description
1 polymer ?
#
loop_
_entity_poly.entity_id
_entity_poly.type
_entity_poly.pdbx_seq_one_letter_code
_entity_poly.pdbx_strand_id
1 'polypeptide(L)'
;TLAAGEWVQITTDTPDIQTGGTRGILAGGYDDPAKHDDMDYINVETTGNAIDFGNLAASAFYGAGFGSRTHGFLAGNSPASNTIQRWVVASTGNAEDYSDLANTREYQPAGMSNSTRGVIAGGNRNDIEYITMSSTATGVTFGDLASGSIRYSNGSGSSTRGIIAVAYVASPGAAVNTVEYITISTQGDSSDFGDLSTDDGDGPFTCSNSVRTVRGGGGFNAG
;
A
#
# COMPACT_ATOMS: atom_id res chain seq x y z
N THR A 1 -30.21 -33.71 2.04
CA THR A 1 -30.77 -33.62 3.39
C THR A 1 -29.67 -33.99 4.36
N LEU A 2 -29.18 -33.01 5.12
CA LEU A 2 -28.23 -33.22 6.20
C LEU A 2 -28.94 -34.02 7.35
N ALA A 3 -28.24 -34.99 7.92
CA ALA A 3 -28.75 -35.69 9.07
C ALA A 3 -28.89 -34.75 10.27
N ALA A 4 -29.91 -34.93 11.09
CA ALA A 4 -30.11 -34.12 12.28
C ALA A 4 -28.94 -34.30 13.26
N GLY A 5 -28.22 -33.22 13.53
CA GLY A 5 -27.04 -33.19 14.42
C GLY A 5 -25.69 -33.14 13.72
N GLU A 6 -25.63 -33.05 12.41
CA GLU A 6 -24.38 -32.81 11.69
C GLU A 6 -24.02 -31.30 11.73
N TRP A 7 -22.89 -31.00 12.35
CA TRP A 7 -22.30 -29.66 12.34
C TRP A 7 -21.55 -29.48 11.02
N VAL A 8 -22.08 -28.61 10.15
CA VAL A 8 -21.33 -28.13 9.01
C VAL A 8 -20.53 -26.93 9.50
N GLN A 9 -19.22 -27.05 9.49
CA GLN A 9 -18.37 -25.89 9.63
C GLN A 9 -18.56 -25.03 8.39
N ILE A 10 -19.33 -23.96 8.51
CA ILE A 10 -19.31 -22.90 7.52
C ILE A 10 -17.99 -22.18 7.77
N THR A 11 -16.96 -22.50 7.00
CA THR A 11 -15.83 -21.60 6.84
C THR A 11 -16.39 -20.39 6.12
N THR A 12 -16.85 -19.40 6.88
CA THR A 12 -16.92 -18.07 6.33
C THR A 12 -15.49 -17.71 6.00
N ASP A 13 -15.18 -17.54 4.72
CA ASP A 13 -14.01 -16.77 4.32
C ASP A 13 -14.08 -15.49 5.12
N THR A 14 -13.25 -15.40 6.15
CA THR A 14 -13.18 -14.17 6.93
C THR A 14 -12.75 -13.07 5.98
N PRO A 15 -13.22 -11.82 6.17
CA PRO A 15 -12.76 -10.67 5.39
C PRO A 15 -11.25 -10.54 5.32
N ASP A 16 -10.54 -11.21 6.22
CA ASP A 16 -9.09 -11.23 6.34
C ASP A 16 -8.35 -12.09 5.32
N ILE A 17 -9.04 -12.95 4.57
CA ILE A 17 -8.41 -13.63 3.44
C ILE A 17 -8.32 -12.64 2.28
N GLN A 18 -7.39 -11.72 2.39
CA GLN A 18 -7.00 -10.81 1.30
C GLN A 18 -6.06 -11.53 0.33
N THR A 19 -6.47 -12.67 -0.16
CA THR A 19 -5.71 -13.32 -1.21
C THR A 19 -6.21 -12.82 -2.56
N GLY A 20 -5.50 -11.87 -3.14
CA GLY A 20 -5.64 -11.47 -4.54
C GLY A 20 -5.24 -12.60 -5.52
N GLY A 21 -5.32 -13.86 -5.07
CA GLY A 21 -4.79 -15.01 -5.78
C GLY A 21 -3.31 -15.24 -5.43
N THR A 22 -2.62 -15.98 -6.28
CA THR A 22 -1.21 -16.39 -6.11
C THR A 22 -0.21 -15.41 -6.73
N ARG A 23 -0.66 -14.28 -7.25
CA ARG A 23 0.18 -13.32 -7.96
C ARG A 23 0.70 -12.23 -7.02
N GLY A 24 2.01 -12.07 -6.98
CA GLY A 24 2.67 -10.87 -6.51
C GLY A 24 2.99 -9.98 -7.71
N ILE A 25 2.52 -8.74 -7.72
CA ILE A 25 2.73 -7.79 -8.82
C ILE A 25 3.69 -6.71 -8.37
N LEU A 26 4.69 -6.45 -9.20
CA LEU A 26 5.66 -5.37 -9.06
C LEU A 26 5.39 -4.37 -10.18
N ALA A 27 5.38 -3.09 -9.87
CA ALA A 27 4.98 -2.06 -10.82
C ALA A 27 5.86 -0.82 -10.72
N GLY A 28 6.30 -0.32 -11.86
CA GLY A 28 7.12 0.86 -11.97
C GLY A 28 8.53 0.67 -11.44
N GLY A 29 9.21 1.76 -11.21
CA GLY A 29 10.59 1.76 -10.72
C GLY A 29 11.39 2.93 -11.27
N TYR A 30 12.65 3.00 -10.87
CA TYR A 30 13.57 4.05 -11.30
C TYR A 30 14.96 3.47 -11.57
N ASP A 31 15.48 3.76 -12.74
CA ASP A 31 16.87 3.52 -13.14
C ASP A 31 17.42 4.81 -13.74
N ASP A 32 18.27 5.51 -12.99
CA ASP A 32 18.71 6.88 -13.27
C ASP A 32 19.22 7.07 -14.71
N PRO A 33 18.63 7.98 -15.49
CA PRO A 33 17.58 8.95 -15.13
C PRO A 33 16.14 8.52 -15.50
N ALA A 34 15.90 7.24 -15.80
CA ALA A 34 14.64 6.76 -16.37
C ALA A 34 13.65 6.28 -15.31
N LYS A 35 12.38 6.67 -15.47
CA LYS A 35 11.25 6.05 -14.77
C LYS A 35 10.66 4.95 -15.63
N HIS A 36 10.22 3.89 -14.99
CA HIS A 36 9.63 2.75 -15.67
C HIS A 36 8.11 2.70 -15.50
N ASP A 37 7.44 2.17 -16.50
CA ASP A 37 6.03 1.85 -16.49
C ASP A 37 5.78 0.34 -16.54
N ASP A 38 6.84 -0.45 -16.60
CA ASP A 38 6.74 -1.91 -16.63
C ASP A 38 6.04 -2.46 -15.38
N MET A 39 5.21 -3.47 -15.58
CA MET A 39 4.64 -4.28 -14.51
C MET A 39 5.00 -5.74 -14.73
N ASP A 40 5.56 -6.36 -13.72
CA ASP A 40 5.86 -7.79 -13.69
C ASP A 40 5.05 -8.50 -12.62
N TYR A 41 4.84 -9.79 -12.79
CA TYR A 41 4.27 -10.62 -11.73
C TYR A 41 5.06 -11.90 -11.48
N ILE A 42 4.99 -12.36 -10.26
CA ILE A 42 5.46 -13.68 -9.83
C ILE A 42 4.28 -14.49 -9.30
N ASN A 43 4.36 -15.82 -9.41
CA ASN A 43 3.47 -16.69 -8.67
C ASN A 43 4.11 -17.02 -7.33
N VAL A 44 3.49 -16.59 -6.22
CA VAL A 44 4.07 -16.77 -4.88
C VAL A 44 4.06 -18.21 -4.37
N GLU A 45 3.31 -19.11 -5.03
CA GLU A 45 3.24 -20.55 -4.66
C GLU A 45 4.23 -21.42 -5.44
N THR A 46 4.84 -20.88 -6.50
CA THR A 46 5.77 -21.63 -7.34
C THR A 46 7.06 -20.85 -7.56
N THR A 47 8.17 -21.57 -7.68
CA THR A 47 9.44 -20.96 -8.09
C THR A 47 9.42 -20.65 -9.58
N GLY A 48 10.02 -19.54 -9.99
CA GLY A 48 10.12 -19.12 -11.39
C GLY A 48 10.57 -17.67 -11.51
N ASN A 49 10.87 -17.26 -12.72
CA ASN A 49 11.17 -15.87 -13.03
C ASN A 49 9.89 -15.03 -13.03
N ALA A 50 10.04 -13.73 -12.84
CA ALA A 50 8.98 -12.79 -13.10
C ALA A 50 8.55 -12.84 -14.57
N ILE A 51 7.30 -12.57 -14.83
CA ILE A 51 6.65 -12.59 -16.13
C ILE A 51 6.02 -11.23 -16.35
N ASP A 52 6.13 -10.71 -17.57
CA ASP A 52 5.50 -9.49 -17.98
C ASP A 52 3.98 -9.53 -17.69
N PHE A 53 3.51 -8.50 -17.00
CA PHE A 53 2.10 -8.31 -16.68
C PHE A 53 1.45 -7.29 -17.62
N GLY A 54 2.20 -6.27 -18.04
CA GLY A 54 1.75 -5.13 -18.83
C GLY A 54 2.42 -3.84 -18.35
N ASN A 55 1.82 -2.69 -18.63
CA ASN A 55 2.40 -1.39 -18.29
C ASN A 55 1.46 -0.54 -17.43
N LEU A 56 2.03 0.29 -16.59
CA LEU A 56 1.34 1.40 -15.94
C LEU A 56 0.80 2.37 -17.00
N ALA A 57 -0.28 3.09 -16.70
CA ALA A 57 -0.79 4.15 -17.57
C ALA A 57 0.17 5.34 -17.66
N ALA A 58 0.97 5.54 -16.62
CA ALA A 58 2.08 6.50 -16.58
C ALA A 58 3.21 5.94 -15.73
N SER A 59 4.46 6.13 -16.16
CA SER A 59 5.64 5.68 -15.43
C SER A 59 5.68 6.26 -14.02
N ALA A 60 6.02 5.42 -13.04
CA ALA A 60 5.96 5.79 -11.64
C ALA A 60 7.09 5.18 -10.81
N PHE A 61 7.55 5.96 -9.82
CA PHE A 61 8.38 5.46 -8.72
C PHE A 61 8.01 6.20 -7.43
N TYR A 62 8.28 5.59 -6.29
CA TYR A 62 7.86 6.12 -5.00
C TYR A 62 6.33 6.28 -4.83
N GLY A 63 5.54 5.45 -5.50
CA GLY A 63 4.10 5.38 -5.28
C GLY A 63 3.72 4.43 -4.14
N ALA A 64 2.50 4.60 -3.63
CA ALA A 64 1.87 3.70 -2.66
C ALA A 64 1.11 2.58 -3.36
N GLY A 65 1.52 1.33 -3.17
CA GLY A 65 0.79 0.16 -3.63
C GLY A 65 -0.24 -0.30 -2.61
N PHE A 66 -1.44 -0.64 -3.08
CA PHE A 66 -2.50 -1.28 -2.28
C PHE A 66 -3.45 -2.05 -3.19
N GLY A 67 -4.40 -2.79 -2.63
CA GLY A 67 -5.27 -3.57 -3.49
C GLY A 67 -6.48 -4.19 -2.80
N SER A 68 -7.32 -4.77 -3.63
CA SER A 68 -8.42 -5.65 -3.26
C SER A 68 -8.15 -7.07 -3.77
N ARG A 69 -9.09 -7.97 -3.61
CA ARG A 69 -9.00 -9.34 -4.17
C ARG A 69 -8.95 -9.37 -5.70
N THR A 70 -9.42 -8.34 -6.38
CA THR A 70 -9.58 -8.30 -7.83
C THR A 70 -8.73 -7.27 -8.53
N HIS A 71 -8.36 -6.19 -7.84
CA HIS A 71 -7.64 -5.06 -8.43
C HIS A 71 -6.44 -4.67 -7.58
N GLY A 72 -5.35 -4.33 -8.24
CA GLY A 72 -4.23 -3.62 -7.69
C GLY A 72 -4.31 -2.13 -8.03
N PHE A 73 -3.72 -1.30 -7.18
CA PHE A 73 -3.70 0.16 -7.30
C PHE A 73 -2.31 0.70 -6.97
N LEU A 74 -1.95 1.78 -7.64
CA LEU A 74 -0.77 2.58 -7.34
C LEU A 74 -1.17 4.05 -7.26
N ALA A 75 -0.88 4.71 -6.15
CA ALA A 75 -1.21 6.12 -5.92
C ALA A 75 0.03 6.96 -5.63
N GLY A 76 0.05 8.19 -6.17
CA GLY A 76 1.20 9.09 -6.04
C GLY A 76 2.37 8.71 -6.95
N ASN A 77 3.38 9.57 -6.97
CA ASN A 77 4.58 9.42 -7.81
C ASN A 77 5.64 10.44 -7.37
N SER A 78 6.86 10.31 -7.88
CA SER A 78 7.84 11.40 -7.90
C SER A 78 8.16 11.79 -9.35
N PRO A 79 8.03 13.08 -9.77
CA PRO A 79 7.54 14.20 -8.96
C PRO A 79 6.10 14.01 -8.51
N ALA A 80 5.69 14.79 -7.51
CA ALA A 80 4.41 14.69 -6.84
C ALA A 80 3.21 14.56 -7.79
N SER A 81 2.39 13.55 -7.55
CA SER A 81 1.17 13.27 -8.33
C SER A 81 0.00 12.91 -7.41
N ASN A 82 -1.21 13.18 -7.86
CA ASN A 82 -2.43 12.71 -7.22
C ASN A 82 -3.07 11.53 -7.96
N THR A 83 -2.52 11.12 -9.09
CA THR A 83 -3.06 10.05 -9.93
C THR A 83 -3.10 8.71 -9.20
N ILE A 84 -4.19 8.00 -9.35
CA ILE A 84 -4.37 6.60 -8.93
C ILE A 84 -4.53 5.74 -10.18
N GLN A 85 -3.60 4.85 -10.39
CA GLN A 85 -3.63 3.86 -11.47
C GLN A 85 -4.19 2.54 -10.94
N ARG A 86 -4.93 1.80 -11.77
CA ARG A 86 -5.57 0.53 -11.41
C ARG A 86 -5.36 -0.54 -12.48
N TRP A 87 -5.24 -1.79 -12.04
CA TRP A 87 -5.20 -2.96 -12.93
C TRP A 87 -6.01 -4.13 -12.35
N VAL A 88 -6.39 -5.08 -13.20
CA VAL A 88 -7.08 -6.32 -12.81
C VAL A 88 -6.04 -7.38 -12.49
N VAL A 89 -6.00 -7.91 -11.26
CA VAL A 89 -4.97 -8.88 -10.82
C VAL A 89 -5.07 -10.22 -11.54
N ALA A 90 -6.28 -10.66 -11.90
CA ALA A 90 -6.52 -11.99 -12.49
C ALA A 90 -6.06 -12.14 -13.94
N SER A 91 -5.92 -11.05 -14.68
CA SER A 91 -5.50 -11.05 -16.09
C SER A 91 -4.35 -10.10 -16.32
N THR A 92 -3.40 -10.50 -17.15
CA THR A 92 -2.35 -9.58 -17.63
C THR A 92 -2.97 -8.47 -18.48
N GLY A 93 -2.37 -7.31 -18.46
CA GLY A 93 -2.81 -6.13 -19.21
C GLY A 93 -2.38 -4.83 -18.54
N ASN A 94 -2.50 -3.74 -19.25
CA ASN A 94 -2.08 -2.44 -18.79
C ASN A 94 -2.97 -1.90 -17.67
N ALA A 95 -2.39 -1.08 -16.81
CA ALA A 95 -3.14 -0.28 -15.87
C ALA A 95 -3.90 0.84 -16.60
N GLU A 96 -4.95 1.31 -15.98
CA GLU A 96 -5.71 2.49 -16.41
C GLU A 96 -5.53 3.63 -15.41
N ASP A 97 -5.62 4.87 -15.87
CA ASP A 97 -5.85 6.03 -15.02
C ASP A 97 -7.27 5.94 -14.46
N TYR A 98 -7.36 5.72 -13.15
CA TYR A 98 -8.63 5.33 -12.54
C TYR A 98 -9.33 6.47 -11.80
N SER A 99 -8.58 7.20 -11.01
CA SER A 99 -9.10 8.28 -10.18
C SER A 99 -7.95 9.12 -9.60
N ASP A 100 -8.28 10.14 -8.82
CA ASP A 100 -7.31 11.02 -8.19
C ASP A 100 -7.43 11.05 -6.67
N LEU A 101 -6.32 11.25 -5.98
CA LEU A 101 -6.30 11.77 -4.61
C LEU A 101 -6.71 13.24 -4.61
N ALA A 102 -7.21 13.75 -3.49
CA ALA A 102 -7.46 15.18 -3.32
C ALA A 102 -6.15 15.99 -3.30
N ASN A 103 -5.07 15.37 -2.82
CA ASN A 103 -3.76 15.98 -2.71
C ASN A 103 -2.68 15.17 -3.41
N THR A 104 -1.69 15.85 -4.00
CA THR A 104 -0.52 15.18 -4.57
C THR A 104 0.34 14.52 -3.49
N ARG A 105 0.93 13.37 -3.83
CA ARG A 105 1.84 12.60 -2.97
C ARG A 105 3.17 12.38 -3.67
N GLU A 106 4.24 12.42 -2.87
CA GLU A 106 5.60 12.22 -3.32
C GLU A 106 6.39 11.46 -2.25
N TYR A 107 7.60 10.99 -2.58
CA TYR A 107 8.51 10.35 -1.62
C TYR A 107 7.89 9.17 -0.86
N GLN A 108 7.31 8.23 -1.59
CA GLN A 108 6.85 6.94 -1.09
C GLN A 108 5.85 7.06 0.08
N PRO A 109 4.60 7.43 -0.21
CA PRO A 109 3.52 7.36 0.77
C PRO A 109 3.23 5.91 1.18
N ALA A 110 2.67 5.72 2.36
CA ALA A 110 2.22 4.43 2.85
C ALA A 110 0.85 4.08 2.26
N GLY A 111 0.74 2.91 1.62
CA GLY A 111 -0.50 2.37 1.08
C GLY A 111 -1.02 1.19 1.89
N MET A 112 -2.30 1.13 2.17
CA MET A 112 -2.96 0.03 2.88
C MET A 112 -4.42 -0.09 2.48
N SER A 113 -5.03 -1.25 2.67
CA SER A 113 -6.41 -1.46 2.23
C SER A 113 -7.12 -2.56 3.00
N ASN A 114 -8.43 -2.53 2.89
CA ASN A 114 -9.31 -3.68 3.12
C ASN A 114 -10.02 -4.05 1.82
N SER A 115 -11.07 -4.84 1.87
CA SER A 115 -11.81 -5.28 0.67
C SER A 115 -12.52 -4.14 -0.09
N THR A 116 -12.73 -2.96 0.52
CA THR A 116 -13.53 -1.87 -0.07
C THR A 116 -12.82 -0.53 -0.10
N ARG A 117 -11.91 -0.29 0.82
CA ARG A 117 -11.25 1.01 1.04
C ARG A 117 -9.74 0.87 0.85
N GLY A 118 -9.17 1.72 0.00
CA GLY A 118 -7.73 1.98 -0.06
C GLY A 118 -7.42 3.25 0.73
N VAL A 119 -6.37 3.22 1.55
CA VAL A 119 -5.93 4.35 2.38
C VAL A 119 -4.48 4.67 2.05
N ILE A 120 -4.20 5.95 1.88
CA ILE A 120 -2.89 6.47 1.51
C ILE A 120 -2.48 7.52 2.55
N ALA A 121 -1.29 7.35 3.15
CA ALA A 121 -0.82 8.19 4.24
C ALA A 121 0.55 8.79 3.93
N GLY A 122 0.76 10.05 4.26
CA GLY A 122 2.05 10.73 4.10
C GLY A 122 2.41 11.04 2.64
N GLY A 123 3.66 10.81 2.25
CA GLY A 123 4.17 11.22 0.94
C GLY A 123 4.50 12.71 0.91
N ASN A 124 5.36 13.15 1.84
CA ASN A 124 5.71 14.54 2.14
C ASN A 124 4.54 15.37 2.70
N ARG A 125 3.63 14.71 3.37
CA ARG A 125 2.41 15.30 3.96
C ARG A 125 2.11 14.65 5.32
N ASN A 126 1.26 15.30 6.11
CA ASN A 126 0.75 14.74 7.36
C ASN A 126 -0.65 14.12 7.23
N ASP A 127 -1.38 14.46 6.17
CA ASP A 127 -2.75 13.99 5.98
C ASP A 127 -2.81 12.54 5.47
N ILE A 128 -3.89 11.89 5.85
CA ILE A 128 -4.28 10.57 5.39
C ILE A 128 -5.53 10.75 4.52
N GLU A 129 -5.53 10.12 3.35
CA GLU A 129 -6.69 10.08 2.45
C GLU A 129 -7.14 8.64 2.22
N TYR A 130 -8.38 8.47 1.82
CA TYR A 130 -8.89 7.18 1.37
C TYR A 130 -9.72 7.30 0.09
N ILE A 131 -9.80 6.20 -0.63
CA ILE A 131 -10.75 5.99 -1.72
C ILE A 131 -11.65 4.80 -1.44
N THR A 132 -12.83 4.81 -2.02
CA THR A 132 -13.65 3.60 -2.16
C THR A 132 -13.24 2.92 -3.46
N MET A 133 -12.59 1.74 -3.38
CA MET A 133 -11.94 1.10 -4.52
C MET A 133 -12.89 0.67 -5.66
N SER A 134 -14.20 0.72 -5.46
CA SER A 134 -15.22 0.48 -6.49
C SER A 134 -15.76 1.77 -7.12
N SER A 135 -15.23 2.94 -6.77
CA SER A 135 -15.70 4.24 -7.22
C SER A 135 -14.55 5.08 -7.76
N THR A 136 -14.77 5.75 -8.88
CA THR A 136 -13.83 6.71 -9.48
C THR A 136 -13.88 8.11 -8.85
N ALA A 137 -14.56 8.24 -7.71
CA ALA A 137 -14.59 9.50 -6.97
C ALA A 137 -13.20 9.84 -6.41
N THR A 138 -12.88 11.14 -6.42
CA THR A 138 -11.65 11.67 -5.83
C THR A 138 -11.50 11.26 -4.36
N GLY A 139 -10.26 11.05 -3.93
CA GLY A 139 -9.90 10.73 -2.55
C GLY A 139 -10.49 11.71 -1.53
N VAL A 140 -10.78 11.21 -0.36
CA VAL A 140 -11.40 11.97 0.74
C VAL A 140 -10.49 11.93 1.95
N THR A 141 -10.43 13.03 2.70
CA THR A 141 -9.69 13.10 3.96
C THR A 141 -10.13 12.00 4.93
N PHE A 142 -9.17 11.27 5.45
CA PHE A 142 -9.35 10.24 6.46
C PHE A 142 -9.04 10.78 7.87
N GLY A 143 -7.93 11.46 8.03
CA GLY A 143 -7.39 12.04 9.26
C GLY A 143 -5.96 12.49 9.05
N ASP A 144 -5.21 12.70 10.13
CA ASP A 144 -3.82 13.12 10.13
C ASP A 144 -2.90 12.09 10.79
N LEU A 145 -1.63 12.11 10.41
CA LEU A 145 -0.56 11.32 11.02
C LEU A 145 -0.10 11.96 12.33
N ALA A 146 0.09 11.15 13.35
CA ALA A 146 0.61 11.59 14.64
C ALA A 146 2.06 12.10 14.53
N SER A 147 2.88 11.51 13.67
CA SER A 147 4.26 11.94 13.41
C SER A 147 4.37 13.20 12.54
N GLY A 148 3.26 13.75 12.04
CA GLY A 148 3.29 14.88 11.12
C GLY A 148 3.64 14.48 9.69
N SER A 149 4.34 15.34 8.94
CA SER A 149 4.67 15.06 7.54
C SER A 149 5.75 14.00 7.42
N ILE A 150 5.43 12.88 6.75
CA ILE A 150 6.33 11.73 6.58
C ILE A 150 6.71 11.47 5.13
N ARG A 151 7.88 10.85 4.95
CA ARG A 151 8.43 10.39 3.67
C ARG A 151 8.96 8.97 3.80
N TYR A 152 9.16 8.30 2.65
CA TYR A 152 9.81 6.99 2.56
C TYR A 152 9.18 5.96 3.50
N SER A 153 7.89 6.07 3.71
CA SER A 153 7.13 5.21 4.61
C SER A 153 6.47 4.09 3.83
N ASN A 154 6.11 3.03 4.51
CA ASN A 154 5.40 1.95 3.87
C ASN A 154 4.22 1.50 4.72
N GLY A 155 3.17 1.02 4.05
CA GLY A 155 1.93 0.61 4.68
C GLY A 155 1.60 -0.84 4.38
N SER A 156 0.99 -1.49 5.35
CA SER A 156 0.41 -2.82 5.21
C SER A 156 -0.61 -3.02 6.34
N GLY A 157 -1.20 -4.18 6.45
CA GLY A 157 -2.09 -4.44 7.59
C GLY A 157 -3.04 -5.62 7.37
N SER A 158 -4.05 -5.67 8.19
CA SER A 158 -5.18 -6.60 8.07
C SER A 158 -6.39 -5.90 7.47
N SER A 159 -7.50 -6.60 7.31
CA SER A 159 -8.78 -6.01 6.87
C SER A 159 -9.33 -4.91 7.78
N THR A 160 -8.88 -4.86 9.03
CA THR A 160 -9.38 -3.91 10.04
C THR A 160 -8.38 -2.83 10.41
N ARG A 161 -7.10 -3.16 10.46
CA ARG A 161 -6.03 -2.27 10.92
C ARG A 161 -4.99 -2.06 9.83
N GLY A 162 -4.72 -0.81 9.50
CA GLY A 162 -3.57 -0.39 8.71
C GLY A 162 -2.39 -0.07 9.63
N ILE A 163 -1.21 -0.53 9.27
CA ILE A 163 0.06 -0.26 9.94
C ILE A 163 0.90 0.62 9.02
N ILE A 164 1.48 1.68 9.57
CA ILE A 164 2.34 2.63 8.88
C ILE A 164 3.72 2.56 9.53
N ALA A 165 4.69 2.00 8.83
CA ALA A 165 6.08 2.03 9.25
C ALA A 165 6.69 3.33 8.76
N VAL A 166 6.84 4.30 9.66
CA VAL A 166 7.42 5.61 9.35
C VAL A 166 8.94 5.46 9.26
N ALA A 167 9.52 5.92 8.15
CA ALA A 167 10.97 5.88 7.99
C ALA A 167 11.60 7.26 8.18
N TYR A 168 10.93 8.32 7.76
CA TYR A 168 11.47 9.68 7.83
C TYR A 168 10.37 10.70 8.12
N VAL A 169 10.62 11.58 9.11
CA VAL A 169 9.78 12.74 9.40
C VAL A 169 10.38 13.96 8.71
N ALA A 170 9.58 14.64 7.88
CA ALA A 170 10.08 15.73 7.03
C ALA A 170 10.47 17.00 7.82
N SER A 171 9.88 17.23 9.00
CA SER A 171 10.21 18.33 9.89
C SER A 171 10.25 17.81 11.34
N PRO A 172 11.41 17.84 11.98
CA PRO A 172 12.65 18.58 11.69
C PRO A 172 13.59 17.95 10.64
N GLY A 173 13.25 16.85 10.02
CA GLY A 173 14.09 16.15 9.05
C GLY A 173 14.96 15.09 9.72
N ALA A 174 14.37 13.95 10.06
CA ALA A 174 15.05 12.87 10.74
C ALA A 174 14.51 11.49 10.35
N ALA A 175 15.40 10.50 10.27
CA ALA A 175 15.02 9.10 10.28
C ALA A 175 14.41 8.76 11.65
N VAL A 176 13.39 7.92 11.64
CA VAL A 176 12.69 7.48 12.85
C VAL A 176 12.35 6.00 12.77
N ASN A 177 12.10 5.39 13.91
CA ASN A 177 11.69 4.00 14.05
C ASN A 177 10.20 3.84 14.40
N THR A 178 9.43 4.91 14.32
CA THR A 178 8.02 4.95 14.73
C THR A 178 7.14 4.09 13.85
N VAL A 179 6.23 3.38 14.48
CA VAL A 179 5.14 2.67 13.81
C VAL A 179 3.81 3.25 14.28
N GLU A 180 2.98 3.64 13.34
CA GLU A 180 1.63 4.13 13.61
C GLU A 180 0.59 3.16 13.08
N TYR A 181 -0.64 3.29 13.56
CA TYR A 181 -1.76 2.51 13.04
C TYR A 181 -3.03 3.33 12.90
N ILE A 182 -3.90 2.85 12.03
CA ILE A 182 -5.26 3.33 11.83
C ILE A 182 -6.26 2.16 11.87
N THR A 183 -7.52 2.46 12.13
CA THR A 183 -8.63 1.53 11.89
C THR A 183 -9.24 1.84 10.52
N ILE A 184 -9.04 0.99 9.51
CA ILE A 184 -9.35 1.28 8.10
C ILE A 184 -10.83 1.65 7.88
N SER A 185 -11.75 1.06 8.63
CA SER A 185 -13.19 1.30 8.47
C SER A 185 -13.68 2.62 9.10
N THR A 186 -12.90 3.22 10.00
CA THR A 186 -13.28 4.39 10.78
C THR A 186 -12.33 5.54 10.50
N GLN A 187 -12.81 6.67 10.00
CA GLN A 187 -11.98 7.86 9.82
C GLN A 187 -11.47 8.37 11.17
N GLY A 188 -10.31 8.97 11.15
CA GLY A 188 -9.65 9.56 12.31
C GLY A 188 -8.14 9.57 12.15
N ASP A 189 -7.47 10.23 13.06
CA ASP A 189 -6.02 10.33 13.08
C ASP A 189 -5.37 8.98 13.39
N SER A 190 -4.13 8.81 12.96
CA SER A 190 -3.33 7.66 13.35
C SER A 190 -2.99 7.72 14.84
N SER A 191 -2.65 6.58 15.37
CA SER A 191 -2.19 6.45 16.76
C SER A 191 -0.86 5.72 16.78
N ASP A 192 -0.06 6.00 17.80
CA ASP A 192 1.18 5.29 18.05
C ASP A 192 0.91 3.78 18.26
N PHE A 193 1.65 2.96 17.54
CA PHE A 193 1.65 1.49 17.70
C PHE A 193 2.85 1.01 18.51
N GLY A 194 3.98 1.74 18.45
CA GLY A 194 5.26 1.40 19.03
C GLY A 194 6.40 1.64 18.05
N ASP A 195 7.57 1.12 18.37
CA ASP A 195 8.80 1.38 17.64
C ASP A 195 9.38 0.13 16.97
N LEU A 196 10.08 0.35 15.87
CA LEU A 196 10.98 -0.62 15.28
C LEU A 196 12.27 -0.72 16.11
N SER A 197 13.00 -1.81 15.96
CA SER A 197 14.28 -2.00 16.66
C SER A 197 15.38 -1.04 16.19
N THR A 198 15.23 -0.47 15.00
CA THR A 198 16.20 0.45 14.37
C THR A 198 15.48 1.53 13.57
N ASP A 199 16.12 2.69 13.43
CA ASP A 199 15.70 3.80 12.58
C ASP A 199 16.36 3.71 11.21
N ASP A 200 15.89 2.82 10.37
CA ASP A 200 16.53 2.48 9.09
C ASP A 200 16.12 3.39 7.93
N GLY A 201 15.82 4.64 8.10
CA GLY A 201 15.67 5.64 7.03
C GLY A 201 14.92 5.17 5.77
N ASP A 202 15.52 5.41 4.64
CA ASP A 202 14.95 5.46 3.28
C ASP A 202 14.60 4.08 2.68
N GLY A 203 13.46 4.00 1.95
CA GLY A 203 13.16 2.88 1.05
C GLY A 203 12.80 1.52 1.67
N PRO A 204 12.17 1.42 2.85
CA PRO A 204 11.72 0.13 3.36
C PRO A 204 10.58 -0.44 2.51
N PHE A 205 10.35 -1.73 2.65
CA PHE A 205 9.13 -2.38 2.19
C PHE A 205 8.41 -3.06 3.35
N THR A 206 7.10 -3.24 3.23
CA THR A 206 6.29 -3.99 4.19
C THR A 206 5.42 -5.00 3.48
N CYS A 207 5.21 -6.12 4.15
CA CYS A 207 4.18 -7.08 3.77
C CYS A 207 3.48 -7.60 5.03
N SER A 208 2.26 -8.05 4.90
CA SER A 208 1.49 -8.53 6.03
C SER A 208 0.59 -9.71 5.68
N ASN A 209 0.25 -10.43 6.70
CA ASN A 209 -0.93 -11.29 6.73
C ASN A 209 -1.93 -10.70 7.75
N SER A 210 -3.02 -11.44 8.06
CA SER A 210 -4.04 -10.99 9.01
C SER A 210 -3.53 -10.75 10.45
N VAL A 211 -2.32 -11.22 10.79
CA VAL A 211 -1.80 -11.23 12.17
C VAL A 211 -0.51 -10.44 12.32
N ARG A 212 0.35 -10.42 11.30
CA ARG A 212 1.70 -9.85 11.37
C ARG A 212 2.02 -8.99 10.17
N THR A 213 2.65 -7.85 10.42
CA THR A 213 3.38 -7.07 9.43
C THR A 213 4.88 -7.33 9.60
N VAL A 214 5.55 -7.56 8.49
CA VAL A 214 7.02 -7.67 8.41
C VAL A 214 7.52 -6.46 7.62
N ARG A 215 8.54 -5.79 8.15
CA ARG A 215 9.28 -4.74 7.45
C ARG A 215 10.67 -5.27 7.10
N GLY A 216 11.12 -4.96 5.91
CA GLY A 216 12.46 -5.29 5.46
C GLY A 216 13.08 -4.16 4.66
N GLY A 217 14.40 -4.14 4.60
CA GLY A 217 15.16 -3.10 3.90
C GLY A 217 15.06 -1.74 4.56
N GLY A 218 15.54 -0.77 3.86
CA GLY A 218 15.75 0.60 4.31
C GLY A 218 17.22 0.85 4.59
N GLY A 219 17.69 2.01 4.21
CA GLY A 219 19.05 2.44 4.46
C GLY A 219 19.18 3.89 4.05
N PHE A 220 19.81 4.68 4.88
CA PHE A 220 20.13 6.06 4.57
C PHE A 220 21.53 6.07 3.95
N ASN A 221 21.66 6.40 2.68
CA ASN A 221 22.91 6.86 2.14
C ASN A 221 23.09 8.30 2.63
N ALA A 222 23.74 8.46 3.78
CA ALA A 222 24.31 9.73 4.15
C ALA A 222 25.43 10.02 3.14
N GLY A 223 25.08 10.72 2.04
CA GLY A 223 26.03 11.26 1.10
C GLY A 223 26.74 12.48 1.68
#